data_119338836fc30021c3f145ff52dc33bc
#
_entry.id   119338836fc30021c3f145ff52dc33bc
#
_cell.length_a   1.000
_cell.length_b   1.000
_cell.length_c   1.000
_cell.angle_alpha   90.00
_cell.angle_beta   90.00
_cell.angle_gamma   90.00
#
_symmetry.space_group_name_H-M   'P 1'
#
loop_
_entity.id
_entity.type
_entity.pdbx_description
1 polymer ?
#
loop_
_entity_poly.entity_id
_entity_poly.type
_entity_poly.pdbx_seq_one_letter_code
_entity_poly.pdbx_strand_id
1 'polypeptide(L)'
;MPELVYAVVTDAPVNIAELSKLVTNPHSGAVVTFCGDVRNHDGGKEVASLLYEIHPSAPEQIKLITQALIGQFDIEKVAVAHRFGDIAIGETAF
;
A
#
# COMPACT_ATOMS: atom_id res chain seq x y z
N MET A 1 -3.98 -1.13 21.45
CA MET A 1 -4.11 0.23 20.92
C MET A 1 -3.98 0.22 19.40
N PRO A 2 -4.93 0.82 18.65
CA PRO A 2 -4.79 0.97 17.22
C PRO A 2 -3.55 1.78 16.86
N GLU A 3 -2.79 1.35 15.87
CA GLU A 3 -1.64 2.10 15.44
C GLU A 3 -1.37 1.97 13.94
N LEU A 4 -0.87 3.05 13.36
CA LEU A 4 -0.29 3.08 12.04
C LEU A 4 1.19 2.73 12.17
N VAL A 5 1.57 1.51 11.77
CA VAL A 5 2.96 1.07 11.91
C VAL A 5 3.84 1.44 10.74
N TYR A 6 3.24 1.69 9.57
CA TYR A 6 3.98 2.00 8.35
C TYR A 6 3.08 2.67 7.34
N ALA A 7 3.48 3.82 6.84
CA ALA A 7 2.78 4.50 5.75
C ALA A 7 3.81 5.21 4.88
N VAL A 8 4.02 4.71 3.68
CA VAL A 8 5.11 5.15 2.81
C VAL A 8 4.64 5.28 1.37
N VAL A 9 5.11 6.33 0.72
CA VAL A 9 5.09 6.48 -0.73
C VAL A 9 6.54 6.40 -1.19
N THR A 10 6.87 5.47 -2.06
CA THR A 10 8.25 5.13 -2.39
C THR A 10 8.42 4.77 -3.87
N ASP A 11 9.61 4.97 -4.41
CA ASP A 11 9.99 4.47 -5.73
C ASP A 11 10.63 3.08 -5.68
N ALA A 12 10.83 2.56 -4.47
CA ALA A 12 11.37 1.21 -4.27
C ALA A 12 10.28 0.14 -4.36
N PRO A 13 10.65 -1.12 -4.66
CA PRO A 13 9.67 -2.22 -4.65
C PRO A 13 8.96 -2.37 -3.32
N VAL A 14 7.66 -2.69 -3.40
CA VAL A 14 6.83 -2.96 -2.22
C VAL A 14 6.94 -4.44 -1.87
N ASN A 15 7.34 -4.73 -0.63
CA ASN A 15 7.44 -6.10 -0.13
C ASN A 15 6.26 -6.44 0.76
N ILE A 16 5.28 -7.16 0.21
CA ILE A 16 4.04 -7.52 0.91
C ILE A 16 4.29 -8.39 2.13
N ALA A 17 5.24 -9.32 2.04
CA ALA A 17 5.55 -10.21 3.15
C ALA A 17 6.09 -9.44 4.37
N GLU A 18 6.93 -8.45 4.14
CA GLU A 18 7.44 -7.60 5.22
C GLU A 18 6.32 -6.75 5.84
N LEU A 19 5.45 -6.19 5.01
CA LEU A 19 4.31 -5.40 5.50
C LEU A 19 3.37 -6.25 6.35
N SER A 20 3.10 -7.47 5.93
CA SER A 20 2.26 -8.40 6.69
C SER A 20 2.84 -8.72 8.05
N LYS A 21 4.17 -8.87 8.15
CA LYS A 21 4.85 -9.09 9.43
C LYS A 21 4.71 -7.91 10.38
N LEU A 22 4.74 -6.69 9.84
CA LEU A 22 4.63 -5.49 10.65
C LEU A 22 3.28 -5.38 11.39
N VAL A 23 2.22 -5.90 10.81
CA VAL A 23 0.88 -5.82 11.40
C VAL A 23 0.49 -7.05 12.21
N THR A 24 1.24 -8.14 12.12
CA THR A 24 0.98 -9.34 12.89
C THR A 24 1.24 -9.09 14.38
N ASN A 25 0.28 -9.43 15.22
CA ASN A 25 0.41 -9.25 16.67
C ASN A 25 -0.54 -10.21 17.41
N PRO A 26 -0.30 -10.47 18.72
CA PRO A 26 -1.10 -11.44 19.47
C PRO A 26 -2.54 -11.00 19.77
N HIS A 27 -2.88 -9.74 19.56
CA HIS A 27 -4.22 -9.22 19.81
C HIS A 27 -5.15 -9.32 18.61
N SER A 28 -4.59 -9.60 17.44
CA SER A 28 -5.38 -9.68 16.19
C SER A 28 -5.51 -11.10 15.71
N GLY A 29 -6.74 -11.54 15.54
CA GLY A 29 -7.04 -12.89 15.05
C GLY A 29 -6.97 -13.03 13.54
N ALA A 30 -6.86 -11.93 12.80
CA ALA A 30 -6.81 -11.96 11.34
C ALA A 30 -5.96 -10.83 10.78
N VAL A 31 -5.31 -11.11 9.66
CA VAL A 31 -4.59 -10.12 8.87
C VAL A 31 -5.17 -10.16 7.46
N VAL A 32 -5.58 -9.00 6.96
CA VAL A 32 -6.10 -8.86 5.61
C VAL A 32 -5.09 -8.06 4.79
N THR A 33 -4.75 -8.58 3.63
CA THR A 33 -3.85 -7.90 2.69
C THR A 33 -4.63 -7.55 1.43
N PHE A 34 -4.51 -6.30 1.02
CA PHE A 34 -5.01 -5.82 -0.26
C PHE A 34 -3.83 -5.25 -1.04
N CYS A 35 -3.63 -5.72 -2.26
CA CYS A 35 -2.58 -5.18 -3.10
C CYS A 35 -3.04 -5.11 -4.55
N GLY A 36 -2.53 -4.10 -5.26
CA GLY A 36 -2.76 -3.92 -6.68
C GLY A 36 -1.47 -4.06 -7.45
N ASP A 37 -1.47 -4.96 -8.43
CA ASP A 37 -0.32 -5.23 -9.28
C ASP A 37 -0.54 -4.63 -10.66
N VAL A 38 0.55 -4.25 -11.31
CA VAL A 38 0.49 -3.75 -12.68
C VAL A 38 0.14 -4.90 -13.61
N ARG A 39 -0.99 -4.79 -14.30
CA ARG A 39 -1.44 -5.81 -15.25
C ARG A 39 -1.00 -5.46 -16.66
N ASN A 40 -0.98 -6.46 -17.54
CA ASN A 40 -0.51 -6.30 -18.92
C ASN A 40 -1.55 -5.78 -19.91
N HIS A 41 -2.72 -5.34 -19.44
CA HIS A 41 -3.76 -4.80 -20.28
C HIS A 41 -4.55 -3.71 -19.56
N ASP A 42 -5.04 -2.77 -20.32
CA ASP A 42 -5.93 -1.72 -19.83
C ASP A 42 -6.81 -1.24 -20.98
N GLY A 43 -8.13 -1.27 -20.76
CA GLY A 43 -9.08 -0.88 -21.81
C GLY A 43 -8.96 -1.68 -23.10
N GLY A 44 -8.58 -2.96 -23.03
CA GLY A 44 -8.37 -3.83 -24.20
C GLY A 44 -7.03 -3.63 -24.90
N LYS A 45 -6.13 -2.84 -24.34
CA LYS A 45 -4.79 -2.58 -24.90
C LYS A 45 -3.71 -3.28 -24.08
N GLU A 46 -2.65 -3.70 -24.77
CA GLU A 46 -1.46 -4.23 -24.08
C GLU A 46 -0.70 -3.10 -23.40
N VAL A 47 -0.21 -3.39 -22.20
CA VAL A 47 0.62 -2.49 -21.39
C VAL A 47 1.93 -3.17 -21.12
N ALA A 48 3.05 -2.48 -21.37
CA ALA A 48 4.40 -3.00 -21.07
C ALA A 48 4.89 -2.58 -19.69
N SER A 49 4.52 -1.39 -19.28
CA SER A 49 4.86 -0.87 -17.94
C SER A 49 3.89 0.26 -17.61
N LEU A 50 3.92 0.69 -16.35
CA LEU A 50 3.12 1.81 -15.88
C LEU A 50 4.02 2.82 -15.21
N LEU A 51 3.92 4.08 -15.63
CA LEU A 51 4.55 5.18 -14.92
C LEU A 51 3.53 5.80 -13.98
N TYR A 52 3.73 5.60 -12.68
CA TYR A 52 2.87 6.17 -11.65
C TYR A 52 3.43 7.51 -11.19
N GLU A 53 2.65 8.56 -11.37
CA GLU A 53 2.97 9.89 -10.84
C GLU A 53 2.20 10.12 -9.55
N ILE A 54 2.81 10.84 -8.61
CA ILE A 54 2.19 11.16 -7.34
C ILE A 54 2.12 12.67 -7.15
N HIS A 55 1.09 13.10 -6.43
CA HIS A 55 0.99 14.47 -5.99
C HIS A 55 2.05 14.74 -4.91
N PRO A 56 2.67 15.94 -4.85
CA PRO A 56 3.68 16.25 -3.82
C PRO A 56 3.21 16.04 -2.38
N SER A 57 1.91 16.16 -2.12
CA SER A 57 1.35 15.92 -0.78
C SER A 57 1.05 14.46 -0.46
N ALA A 58 1.25 13.53 -1.40
CA ALA A 58 0.89 12.12 -1.21
C ALA A 58 1.53 11.47 0.02
N PRO A 59 2.83 11.67 0.32
CA PRO A 59 3.44 11.07 1.50
C PRO A 59 2.78 11.47 2.81
N GLU A 60 2.37 12.72 2.92
CA GLU A 60 1.68 13.22 4.11
C GLU A 60 0.21 12.78 4.15
N GLN A 61 -0.47 12.88 3.01
CA GLN A 61 -1.89 12.54 2.90
C GLN A 61 -2.15 11.06 3.19
N ILE A 62 -1.28 10.16 2.76
CA ILE A 62 -1.47 8.73 3.04
C ILE A 62 -1.45 8.45 4.54
N LYS A 63 -0.60 9.14 5.29
CA LYS A 63 -0.55 9.02 6.75
C LYS A 63 -1.81 9.54 7.40
N LEU A 64 -2.25 10.73 7.00
CA LEU A 64 -3.45 11.37 7.58
C LEU A 64 -4.72 10.57 7.30
N ILE A 65 -4.89 10.08 6.07
CA ILE A 65 -6.06 9.29 5.69
C ILE A 65 -6.08 7.97 6.44
N THR A 66 -4.95 7.29 6.53
CA THR A 66 -4.86 6.01 7.22
C THR A 66 -5.12 6.16 8.72
N GLN A 67 -4.59 7.20 9.34
CA GLN A 67 -4.85 7.49 10.74
C GLN A 67 -6.33 7.79 11.00
N ALA A 68 -6.99 8.50 10.09
CA ALA A 68 -8.41 8.77 10.20
C ALA A 68 -9.24 7.47 10.11
N LEU A 69 -8.86 6.55 9.21
CA LEU A 69 -9.53 5.24 9.10
C LEU A 69 -9.37 4.40 10.35
N ILE A 70 -8.18 4.36 10.93
CA ILE A 70 -7.92 3.63 12.18
C ILE A 70 -8.80 4.15 13.31
N GLY A 71 -9.03 5.46 13.34
CA GLY A 71 -9.91 6.08 14.34
C GLY A 71 -11.40 5.76 14.15
N GLN A 72 -11.80 5.35 12.95
CA GLN A 72 -13.21 5.02 12.64
C GLN A 72 -13.55 3.55 12.85
N PHE A 73 -12.58 2.66 12.72
CA PHE A 73 -12.78 1.21 12.74
C PHE A 73 -11.95 0.57 13.84
N ASP A 74 -12.40 -0.56 14.32
CA ASP A 74 -11.69 -1.33 15.33
C ASP A 74 -10.57 -2.15 14.67
N ILE A 75 -9.51 -1.46 14.28
CA ILE A 75 -8.33 -2.03 13.62
C ILE A 75 -7.14 -1.87 14.53
N GLU A 76 -6.41 -2.95 14.79
CA GLU A 76 -5.28 -2.93 15.72
C GLU A 76 -4.04 -2.31 15.10
N LYS A 77 -3.65 -2.78 13.92
CA LYS A 77 -2.45 -2.28 13.21
C LYS A 77 -2.69 -2.19 11.71
N VAL A 78 -2.14 -1.16 11.10
CA VAL A 78 -2.21 -0.93 9.66
C VAL A 78 -0.83 -0.58 9.12
N ALA A 79 -0.49 -1.18 7.99
CA ALA A 79 0.67 -0.83 7.18
C ALA A 79 0.21 -0.54 5.75
N VAL A 80 0.67 0.57 5.18
CA VAL A 80 0.29 1.01 3.84
C VAL A 80 1.55 1.41 3.07
N ALA A 81 1.64 0.99 1.82
CA ALA A 81 2.70 1.44 0.92
C ALA A 81 2.13 1.70 -0.47
N HIS A 82 2.59 2.76 -1.11
CA HIS A 82 2.27 3.06 -2.50
C HIS A 82 3.56 3.37 -3.25
N ARG A 83 3.77 2.69 -4.38
CA ARG A 83 4.94 2.89 -5.22
C ARG A 83 4.65 3.93 -6.29
N PHE A 84 5.68 4.69 -6.67
CA PHE A 84 5.64 5.60 -7.80
C PHE A 84 6.82 5.36 -8.73
N GLY A 85 6.82 6.03 -9.88
CA GLY A 85 7.83 5.84 -10.91
C GLY A 85 7.47 4.72 -11.87
N ASP A 86 8.46 4.17 -12.55
CA ASP A 86 8.27 3.07 -13.50
C ASP A 86 8.03 1.76 -12.74
N ILE A 87 6.91 1.13 -13.03
CA ILE A 87 6.53 -0.14 -12.40
C ILE A 87 6.29 -1.16 -13.51
N ALA A 88 7.04 -2.24 -13.47
CA ALA A 88 6.94 -3.30 -14.46
C ALA A 88 5.68 -4.15 -14.28
N ILE A 89 5.28 -4.83 -15.34
CA ILE A 89 4.17 -5.77 -15.32
C ILE A 89 4.39 -6.84 -14.23
N GLY A 90 3.36 -7.09 -13.44
CA GLY A 90 3.40 -8.07 -12.36
C GLY A 90 3.98 -7.53 -11.05
N GLU A 91 4.57 -6.34 -11.06
CA GLU A 91 5.05 -5.72 -9.82
C GLU A 91 3.93 -5.02 -9.08
N THR A 92 4.04 -4.97 -7.76
CA THR A 92 3.02 -4.37 -6.91
C THR A 92 3.14 -2.85 -6.91
N ALA A 93 2.02 -2.16 -7.19
CA ALA A 93 1.92 -0.71 -7.12
C ALA A 93 1.51 -0.24 -5.71
N PHE A 94 0.68 -1.00 -5.05
CA PHE A 94 0.25 -0.69 -3.68
C PHE A 94 -0.23 -1.92 -2.96
#